data_3d7cd24aa1ad29b68d47c22537f6d6bc
#
_entry.id   3d7cd24aa1ad29b68d47c22537f6d6bc
#
_cell.length_a   1.000
_cell.length_b   1.000
_cell.length_c   1.000
_cell.angle_alpha   90.00
_cell.angle_beta   90.00
_cell.angle_gamma   90.00
#
_symmetry.space_group_name_H-M   'P 1'
#
loop_
_entity.id
_entity.type
_entity.pdbx_description
1 polymer ?
#
loop_
_entity_poly.entity_id
_entity_poly.type
_entity_poly.pdbx_seq_one_letter_code
_entity_poly.pdbx_strand_id
1 'polypeptide(L)'
;CVLDAMRNEYLNVNANVHRGVHWMSQQATELHEAARETVRKFINAKSATEIVFTRGTTEGLNLVASSYSDAFMKEGDEVIVSAMEHHSNIVPWQLQAGRKGIVLKVIPMTDKGELMIDEFEKLITPKTKIVSITQVSNVLGTINSVKEIIHIAHEHGIPVMIDGAQSTPHFKVDMQDLDCDFFVFSGHKIYGPTGIGIL
;
A
#
# COMPACT_ATOMS: atom_id res chain seq x y z
N CYS A 1 -3.87 -11.15 -24.01
CA CYS A 1 -2.94 -10.19 -23.40
C CYS A 1 -3.72 -9.03 -22.77
N VAL A 2 -3.05 -8.09 -22.07
CA VAL A 2 -3.70 -6.98 -21.32
C VAL A 2 -4.60 -6.13 -22.22
N LEU A 3 -4.10 -5.72 -23.41
CA LEU A 3 -4.88 -4.90 -24.35
C LEU A 3 -6.13 -5.62 -24.89
N ASP A 4 -6.05 -6.91 -25.10
CA ASP A 4 -7.21 -7.69 -25.59
C ASP A 4 -8.27 -7.83 -24.48
N ALA A 5 -7.85 -8.01 -23.22
CA ALA A 5 -8.76 -8.03 -22.07
C ALA A 5 -9.49 -6.68 -21.91
N MET A 6 -8.75 -5.57 -21.97
CA MET A 6 -9.33 -4.22 -21.93
C MET A 6 -10.29 -3.98 -23.11
N ARG A 7 -9.90 -4.34 -24.32
CA ARG A 7 -10.76 -4.21 -25.51
C ARG A 7 -12.03 -5.02 -25.36
N ASN A 8 -11.94 -6.26 -24.89
CA ASN A 8 -13.10 -7.11 -24.67
C ASN A 8 -14.07 -6.51 -23.67
N GLU A 9 -13.54 -5.98 -22.56
CA GLU A 9 -14.34 -5.32 -21.53
C GLU A 9 -15.13 -4.15 -22.12
N TYR A 10 -14.47 -3.22 -22.80
CA TYR A 10 -15.12 -2.05 -23.37
C TYR A 10 -16.11 -2.38 -24.49
N LEU A 11 -15.86 -3.40 -25.31
CA LEU A 11 -16.72 -3.72 -26.45
C LEU A 11 -17.92 -4.60 -26.08
N ASN A 12 -17.79 -5.46 -25.07
CA ASN A 12 -18.73 -6.56 -24.86
C ASN A 12 -19.40 -6.58 -23.48
N VAL A 13 -18.77 -6.06 -22.42
CA VAL A 13 -19.24 -6.24 -21.04
C VAL A 13 -19.22 -4.98 -20.19
N ASN A 14 -18.94 -3.82 -20.75
CA ASN A 14 -18.86 -2.56 -20.00
C ASN A 14 -20.21 -2.14 -19.42
N ALA A 15 -20.41 -2.39 -18.14
CA ALA A 15 -21.63 -2.07 -17.40
C ALA A 15 -21.32 -1.80 -15.92
N ASN A 16 -22.29 -1.23 -15.20
CA ASN A 16 -22.16 -0.99 -13.76
C ASN A 16 -21.99 -2.29 -12.99
N VAL A 17 -20.92 -2.36 -12.23
CA VAL A 17 -20.61 -3.46 -11.32
C VAL A 17 -21.53 -3.39 -10.08
N HIS A 18 -22.05 -4.52 -9.60
CA HIS A 18 -22.89 -4.69 -8.38
C HIS A 18 -24.25 -3.97 -8.40
N ARG A 19 -24.71 -3.39 -9.52
CA ARG A 19 -25.95 -2.61 -9.55
C ARG A 19 -26.95 -3.01 -10.62
N GLY A 20 -26.62 -3.94 -11.47
CA GLY A 20 -27.46 -4.31 -12.58
C GLY A 20 -28.15 -5.66 -12.39
N VAL A 21 -29.38 -5.74 -12.89
CA VAL A 21 -30.15 -7.00 -13.00
C VAL A 21 -30.09 -7.57 -14.40
N HIS A 22 -29.39 -6.93 -15.34
CA HIS A 22 -29.25 -7.37 -16.72
C HIS A 22 -27.92 -8.12 -16.93
N TRP A 23 -27.88 -8.94 -17.98
CA TRP A 23 -26.77 -9.85 -18.28
C TRP A 23 -25.38 -9.16 -18.28
N MET A 24 -25.21 -8.01 -18.95
CA MET A 24 -23.91 -7.31 -19.00
C MET A 24 -23.40 -6.90 -17.62
N SER A 25 -24.29 -6.43 -16.74
CA SER A 25 -23.91 -6.04 -15.39
C SER A 25 -23.52 -7.24 -14.53
N GLN A 26 -24.15 -8.40 -14.73
CA GLN A 26 -23.77 -9.66 -14.08
C GLN A 26 -22.38 -10.08 -14.54
N GLN A 27 -22.13 -10.08 -15.86
CA GLN A 27 -20.80 -10.41 -16.42
C GLN A 27 -19.71 -9.44 -15.94
N ALA A 28 -19.96 -8.13 -15.93
CA ALA A 28 -19.02 -7.15 -15.41
C ALA A 28 -18.70 -7.39 -13.91
N THR A 29 -19.71 -7.74 -13.13
CA THR A 29 -19.54 -8.08 -11.70
C THR A 29 -18.71 -9.35 -11.52
N GLU A 30 -19.00 -10.40 -12.26
CA GLU A 30 -18.25 -11.66 -12.21
C GLU A 30 -16.77 -11.45 -12.57
N LEU A 31 -16.49 -10.68 -13.64
CA LEU A 31 -15.12 -10.36 -14.04
C LEU A 31 -14.38 -9.51 -13.00
N HIS A 32 -15.07 -8.54 -12.39
CA HIS A 32 -14.50 -7.71 -11.33
C HIS A 32 -14.12 -8.53 -10.10
N GLU A 33 -15.01 -9.41 -9.63
CA GLU A 33 -14.73 -10.26 -8.48
C GLU A 33 -13.70 -11.36 -8.78
N ALA A 34 -13.69 -11.88 -10.00
CA ALA A 34 -12.64 -12.82 -10.45
C ALA A 34 -11.26 -12.14 -10.48
N ALA A 35 -11.19 -10.86 -10.90
CA ALA A 35 -9.96 -10.08 -10.84
C ALA A 35 -9.49 -9.86 -9.40
N ARG A 36 -10.40 -9.55 -8.48
CA ARG A 36 -10.13 -9.42 -7.04
C ARG A 36 -9.54 -10.72 -6.46
N GLU A 37 -10.14 -11.85 -6.77
CA GLU A 37 -9.66 -13.16 -6.33
C GLU A 37 -8.30 -13.52 -6.96
N THR A 38 -8.05 -13.10 -8.21
CA THR A 38 -6.76 -13.27 -8.87
C THR A 38 -5.66 -12.48 -8.14
N VAL A 39 -5.94 -11.23 -7.77
CA VAL A 39 -5.01 -10.40 -6.97
C VAL A 39 -4.78 -11.03 -5.60
N ARG A 40 -5.85 -11.45 -4.91
CA ARG A 40 -5.74 -12.13 -3.61
C ARG A 40 -4.76 -13.30 -3.67
N LYS A 41 -4.90 -14.17 -4.67
CA LYS A 41 -4.01 -15.32 -4.86
C LYS A 41 -2.58 -14.90 -5.21
N PHE A 42 -2.43 -13.87 -6.03
CA PHE A 42 -1.13 -13.38 -6.49
C PHE A 42 -0.25 -12.91 -5.33
N ILE A 43 -0.82 -12.19 -4.36
CA ILE A 43 -0.10 -11.70 -3.17
C ILE A 43 -0.29 -12.58 -1.94
N ASN A 44 -0.97 -13.73 -2.07
CA ASN A 44 -1.34 -14.61 -0.94
C ASN A 44 -2.07 -13.90 0.21
N ALA A 45 -2.99 -12.97 -0.11
CA ALA A 45 -3.83 -12.35 0.90
C ALA A 45 -4.85 -13.38 1.45
N LYS A 46 -5.25 -13.23 2.71
CA LYS A 46 -6.12 -14.18 3.41
C LYS A 46 -7.54 -14.19 2.85
N SER A 47 -8.07 -13.02 2.50
CA SER A 47 -9.43 -12.85 1.99
C SER A 47 -9.48 -11.89 0.79
N ALA A 48 -10.39 -12.14 -0.15
CA ALA A 48 -10.68 -11.22 -1.24
C ALA A 48 -11.22 -9.87 -0.73
N THR A 49 -11.84 -9.84 0.45
CA THR A 49 -12.33 -8.60 1.08
C THR A 49 -11.22 -7.66 1.51
N GLU A 50 -9.97 -8.13 1.61
CA GLU A 50 -8.80 -7.30 1.88
C GLU A 50 -8.33 -6.52 0.64
N ILE A 51 -8.79 -6.89 -0.56
CA ILE A 51 -8.34 -6.27 -1.80
C ILE A 51 -9.21 -5.05 -2.13
N VAL A 52 -8.61 -3.88 -2.12
CA VAL A 52 -9.24 -2.62 -2.53
C VAL A 52 -8.59 -2.12 -3.82
N PHE A 53 -9.38 -1.99 -4.90
CA PHE A 53 -8.90 -1.40 -6.14
C PHE A 53 -8.80 0.12 -6.02
N THR A 54 -7.66 0.66 -6.44
CA THR A 54 -7.34 2.08 -6.48
C THR A 54 -6.85 2.47 -7.87
N ARG A 55 -6.59 3.75 -8.12
CA ARG A 55 -6.02 4.22 -9.39
C ARG A 55 -4.49 4.07 -9.47
N GLY A 56 -3.86 3.62 -8.40
CA GLY A 56 -2.42 3.41 -8.30
C GLY A 56 -1.94 3.44 -6.84
N THR A 57 -0.67 3.15 -6.62
CA THR A 57 -0.02 3.20 -5.29
C THR A 57 -0.26 4.54 -4.60
N THR A 58 -0.13 5.65 -5.31
CA THR A 58 -0.32 7.00 -4.75
C THR A 58 -1.72 7.18 -4.16
N GLU A 59 -2.78 6.70 -4.82
CA GLU A 59 -4.13 6.78 -4.26
C GLU A 59 -4.27 5.87 -3.03
N GLY A 60 -3.73 4.65 -3.07
CA GLY A 60 -3.76 3.74 -1.93
C GLY A 60 -3.09 4.34 -0.69
N LEU A 61 -1.91 4.94 -0.86
CA LEU A 61 -1.20 5.64 0.23
C LEU A 61 -1.98 6.84 0.78
N ASN A 62 -2.56 7.66 -0.11
CA ASN A 62 -3.40 8.79 0.29
C ASN A 62 -4.67 8.33 1.01
N LEU A 63 -5.30 7.26 0.54
CA LEU A 63 -6.50 6.70 1.15
C LEU A 63 -6.22 6.27 2.59
N VAL A 64 -5.16 5.50 2.82
CA VAL A 64 -4.77 5.08 4.17
C VAL A 64 -4.38 6.30 5.01
N ALA A 65 -3.50 7.18 4.51
CA ALA A 65 -3.07 8.36 5.26
C ALA A 65 -4.24 9.23 5.70
N SER A 66 -5.23 9.45 4.83
CA SER A 66 -6.41 10.26 5.16
C SER A 66 -7.35 9.53 6.11
N SER A 67 -7.81 8.33 5.73
CA SER A 67 -8.83 7.61 6.50
C SER A 67 -8.31 7.15 7.86
N TYR A 68 -7.07 6.66 7.93
CA TYR A 68 -6.46 6.23 9.18
C TYR A 68 -6.24 7.42 10.13
N SER A 69 -5.72 8.54 9.60
CA SER A 69 -5.56 9.75 10.42
C SER A 69 -6.90 10.27 10.92
N ASP A 70 -7.95 10.22 10.10
CA ASP A 70 -9.27 10.71 10.51
C ASP A 70 -9.92 9.83 11.58
N ALA A 71 -9.72 8.52 11.50
CA ALA A 71 -10.34 7.56 12.41
C ALA A 71 -9.55 7.38 13.73
N PHE A 72 -8.22 7.42 13.70
CA PHE A 72 -7.39 6.93 14.80
C PHE A 72 -6.34 7.91 15.31
N MET A 73 -6.18 9.10 14.69
CA MET A 73 -5.12 10.03 15.06
C MET A 73 -5.65 11.40 15.47
N LYS A 74 -4.95 12.03 16.40
CA LYS A 74 -5.19 13.38 16.91
C LYS A 74 -3.91 14.21 16.89
N GLU A 75 -4.01 15.48 17.22
CA GLU A 75 -2.85 16.39 17.34
C GLU A 75 -1.77 15.80 18.27
N GLY A 76 -0.53 15.86 17.82
CA GLY A 76 0.64 15.36 18.51
C GLY A 76 0.86 13.86 18.37
N ASP A 77 -0.03 13.08 17.75
CA ASP A 77 0.24 11.69 17.37
C ASP A 77 1.30 11.61 16.24
N GLU A 78 2.01 10.51 16.18
CA GLU A 78 3.22 10.37 15.37
C GLU A 78 3.05 9.32 14.27
N VAL A 79 3.62 9.62 13.10
CA VAL A 79 3.81 8.69 11.98
C VAL A 79 5.30 8.53 11.75
N ILE A 80 5.78 7.31 11.57
CA ILE A 80 7.15 7.04 11.21
C ILE A 80 7.22 6.63 9.73
N VAL A 81 8.06 7.32 8.96
CA VAL A 81 8.43 6.99 7.57
C VAL A 81 9.93 6.77 7.46
N SER A 82 10.44 6.31 6.33
CA SER A 82 11.89 6.21 6.13
C SER A 82 12.45 7.38 5.30
N ALA A 83 13.78 7.57 5.38
CA ALA A 83 14.50 8.53 4.53
C ALA A 83 14.53 8.12 3.03
N MET A 84 14.09 6.90 2.72
CA MET A 84 14.10 6.33 1.36
C MET A 84 12.75 6.43 0.65
N GLU A 85 11.74 7.06 1.26
CA GLU A 85 10.39 7.05 0.72
C GLU A 85 10.27 7.80 -0.61
N HIS A 86 9.45 7.26 -1.49
CA HIS A 86 8.94 8.01 -2.63
C HIS A 86 7.99 9.12 -2.13
N HIS A 87 7.93 10.25 -2.84
CA HIS A 87 7.05 11.38 -2.49
C HIS A 87 5.58 10.96 -2.24
N SER A 88 5.09 9.93 -2.94
CA SER A 88 3.74 9.38 -2.74
C SER A 88 3.51 8.84 -1.33
N ASN A 89 4.57 8.48 -0.59
CA ASN A 89 4.48 8.01 0.80
C ASN A 89 4.99 9.03 1.84
N ILE A 90 5.40 10.22 1.42
CA ILE A 90 5.78 11.32 2.31
C ILE A 90 4.68 12.38 2.33
N VAL A 91 4.32 12.88 1.15
CA VAL A 91 3.42 14.03 1.00
C VAL A 91 2.04 13.80 1.64
N PRO A 92 1.38 12.63 1.54
CA PRO A 92 0.12 12.41 2.23
C PRO A 92 0.21 12.61 3.74
N TRP A 93 1.29 12.14 4.37
CA TRP A 93 1.51 12.33 5.81
C TRP A 93 1.85 13.77 6.17
N GLN A 94 2.61 14.48 5.32
CA GLN A 94 2.84 15.93 5.49
C GLN A 94 1.54 16.74 5.42
N LEU A 95 0.61 16.36 4.51
CA LEU A 95 -0.71 16.97 4.44
C LEU A 95 -1.52 16.73 5.72
N GLN A 96 -1.46 15.52 6.28
CA GLN A 96 -2.12 15.23 7.56
C GLN A 96 -1.43 15.97 8.73
N ALA A 97 -0.11 16.13 8.71
CA ALA A 97 0.60 16.96 9.68
C ALA A 97 0.08 18.41 9.66
N GLY A 98 -0.07 18.99 8.47
CA GLY A 98 -0.63 20.33 8.31
C GLY A 98 -2.10 20.46 8.72
N ARG A 99 -2.91 19.41 8.50
CA ARG A 99 -4.37 19.44 8.79
C ARG A 99 -4.70 19.12 10.23
N LYS A 100 -3.99 18.19 10.86
CA LYS A 100 -4.33 17.59 12.16
C LYS A 100 -3.26 17.79 13.23
N GLY A 101 -2.12 18.40 12.88
CA GLY A 101 -1.02 18.59 13.84
C GLY A 101 -0.31 17.29 14.23
N ILE A 102 -0.37 16.24 13.39
CA ILE A 102 0.42 15.01 13.60
C ILE A 102 1.90 15.30 13.33
N VAL A 103 2.77 14.51 13.93
CA VAL A 103 4.24 14.63 13.82
C VAL A 103 4.79 13.56 12.92
N LEU A 104 5.55 13.96 11.90
CA LEU A 104 6.23 13.05 11.00
C LEU A 104 7.65 12.80 11.52
N LYS A 105 8.01 11.55 11.79
CA LYS A 105 9.34 11.09 12.17
C LYS A 105 9.96 10.30 11.03
N VAL A 106 11.29 10.36 10.90
CA VAL A 106 12.00 9.75 9.79
C VAL A 106 13.07 8.80 10.29
N ILE A 107 13.01 7.53 9.87
CA ILE A 107 14.08 6.55 10.07
C ILE A 107 15.26 6.98 9.21
N PRO A 108 16.44 7.27 9.79
CA PRO A 108 17.61 7.62 9.01
C PRO A 108 18.18 6.41 8.26
N MET A 109 19.03 6.68 7.28
CA MET A 109 19.79 5.66 6.56
C MET A 109 21.29 5.90 6.69
N THR A 110 22.05 4.84 6.55
CA THR A 110 23.53 4.89 6.48
C THR A 110 24.00 5.46 5.13
N ASP A 111 25.28 5.80 5.02
CA ASP A 111 25.91 6.18 3.76
C ASP A 111 25.90 5.06 2.71
N LYS A 112 25.64 3.82 3.12
CA LYS A 112 25.46 2.66 2.23
C LYS A 112 24.03 2.51 1.73
N GLY A 113 23.11 3.37 2.15
CA GLY A 113 21.69 3.30 1.77
C GLY A 113 20.94 2.18 2.48
N GLU A 114 21.26 1.87 3.72
CA GLU A 114 20.56 0.89 4.58
C GLU A 114 19.84 1.64 5.71
N LEU A 115 18.59 1.24 6.03
CA LEU A 115 17.84 1.83 7.15
C LEU A 115 18.51 1.47 8.48
N MET A 116 18.55 2.44 9.38
CA MET A 116 19.12 2.27 10.73
C MET A 116 18.03 1.77 11.69
N ILE A 117 17.97 0.45 11.88
CA ILE A 117 16.93 -0.19 12.71
C ILE A 117 17.04 0.24 14.19
N ASP A 118 18.25 0.36 14.72
CA ASP A 118 18.46 0.86 16.09
C ASP A 118 17.91 2.28 16.31
N GLU A 119 17.94 3.12 15.27
CA GLU A 119 17.34 4.45 15.32
C GLU A 119 15.81 4.37 15.16
N PHE A 120 15.28 3.43 14.36
CA PHE A 120 13.85 3.20 14.27
C PHE A 120 13.25 2.87 15.65
N GLU A 121 13.85 1.95 16.40
CA GLU A 121 13.37 1.60 17.75
C GLU A 121 13.30 2.83 18.67
N LYS A 122 14.30 3.71 18.63
CA LYS A 122 14.33 4.95 19.43
C LYS A 122 13.27 5.97 19.02
N LEU A 123 12.78 5.92 17.77
CA LEU A 123 11.71 6.79 17.31
C LEU A 123 10.33 6.40 17.84
N ILE A 124 10.15 5.14 18.26
CA ILE A 124 8.87 4.62 18.76
C ILE A 124 8.54 5.28 20.10
N THR A 125 7.32 5.80 20.23
CA THR A 125 6.79 6.35 21.47
C THR A 125 5.32 5.93 21.66
N PRO A 126 4.71 6.16 22.83
CA PRO A 126 3.28 5.91 23.02
C PRO A 126 2.35 6.74 22.07
N LYS A 127 2.90 7.75 21.40
CA LYS A 127 2.19 8.57 20.42
C LYS A 127 2.30 8.03 19.00
N THR A 128 3.20 7.10 18.72
CA THR A 128 3.35 6.49 17.41
C THR A 128 2.11 5.66 17.07
N LYS A 129 1.47 5.97 15.92
CA LYS A 129 0.20 5.35 15.52
C LYS A 129 0.31 4.48 14.28
N ILE A 130 1.29 4.73 13.43
CA ILE A 130 1.51 3.96 12.21
C ILE A 130 2.95 4.14 11.73
N VAL A 131 3.50 3.08 11.14
CA VAL A 131 4.75 3.11 10.38
C VAL A 131 4.41 2.94 8.90
N SER A 132 4.98 3.77 8.01
CA SER A 132 4.73 3.70 6.57
C SER A 132 6.04 3.76 5.80
N ILE A 133 6.47 2.63 5.22
CA ILE A 133 7.79 2.47 4.61
C ILE A 133 7.75 1.76 3.27
N THR A 134 8.72 2.07 2.41
CA THR A 134 8.93 1.34 1.16
C THR A 134 9.68 0.03 1.40
N GLN A 135 9.24 -1.04 0.73
CA GLN A 135 9.94 -2.33 0.78
C GLN A 135 11.20 -2.33 -0.07
N VAL A 136 11.16 -1.64 -1.22
CA VAL A 136 12.32 -1.48 -2.11
C VAL A 136 12.41 -0.03 -2.54
N SER A 137 13.57 0.58 -2.31
CA SER A 137 13.83 1.96 -2.75
C SER A 137 13.81 2.07 -4.28
N ASN A 138 13.02 2.99 -4.81
CA ASN A 138 12.98 3.28 -6.24
C ASN A 138 14.23 4.01 -6.76
N VAL A 139 15.04 4.57 -5.87
CA VAL A 139 16.27 5.32 -6.21
C VAL A 139 17.49 4.44 -6.03
N LEU A 140 17.61 3.78 -4.88
CA LEU A 140 18.79 3.03 -4.49
C LEU A 140 18.71 1.54 -4.86
N GLY A 141 17.51 0.99 -5.04
CA GLY A 141 17.28 -0.44 -5.23
C GLY A 141 17.47 -1.25 -3.94
N THR A 142 17.74 -0.60 -2.81
CA THR A 142 17.88 -1.26 -1.51
C THR A 142 16.58 -1.97 -1.14
N ILE A 143 16.69 -3.23 -0.76
CA ILE A 143 15.60 -4.03 -0.18
C ILE A 143 15.67 -3.83 1.35
N ASN A 144 14.68 -3.17 1.90
CA ASN A 144 14.62 -2.88 3.32
C ASN A 144 14.19 -4.11 4.15
N SER A 145 14.70 -4.22 5.38
CA SER A 145 14.35 -5.28 6.35
C SER A 145 12.93 -5.07 6.92
N VAL A 146 11.92 -4.99 6.03
CA VAL A 146 10.55 -4.64 6.44
C VAL A 146 9.94 -5.63 7.42
N LYS A 147 10.29 -6.93 7.34
CA LYS A 147 9.80 -7.93 8.31
C LYS A 147 10.27 -7.62 9.73
N GLU A 148 11.51 -7.19 9.89
CA GLU A 148 12.07 -6.79 11.19
C GLU A 148 11.36 -5.53 11.71
N ILE A 149 11.16 -4.54 10.86
CA ILE A 149 10.41 -3.31 11.20
C ILE A 149 8.96 -3.63 11.58
N ILE A 150 8.28 -4.53 10.85
CA ILE A 150 6.92 -4.97 11.15
C ILE A 150 6.88 -5.66 12.50
N HIS A 151 7.81 -6.57 12.76
CA HIS A 151 7.89 -7.29 14.03
C HIS A 151 8.04 -6.32 15.22
N ILE A 152 9.01 -5.41 15.14
CA ILE A 152 9.24 -4.40 16.19
C ILE A 152 8.00 -3.50 16.37
N ALA A 153 7.39 -3.02 15.28
CA ALA A 153 6.20 -2.19 15.36
C ALA A 153 5.02 -2.92 16.03
N HIS A 154 4.80 -4.19 15.65
CA HIS A 154 3.73 -5.03 16.21
C HIS A 154 3.94 -5.35 17.70
N GLU A 155 5.18 -5.49 18.18
CA GLU A 155 5.46 -5.62 19.63
C GLU A 155 4.97 -4.40 20.42
N HIS A 156 4.87 -3.24 19.77
CA HIS A 156 4.32 -2.00 20.33
C HIS A 156 2.84 -1.76 19.97
N GLY A 157 2.19 -2.70 19.27
CA GLY A 157 0.80 -2.56 18.81
C GLY A 157 0.61 -1.50 17.73
N ILE A 158 1.66 -1.21 16.94
CA ILE A 158 1.68 -0.18 15.89
C ILE A 158 1.50 -0.86 14.52
N PRO A 159 0.46 -0.53 13.75
CA PRO A 159 0.28 -1.06 12.41
C PRO A 159 1.32 -0.52 11.42
N VAL A 160 1.59 -1.33 10.39
CA VAL A 160 2.60 -1.03 9.37
C VAL A 160 1.98 -1.04 7.98
N MET A 161 2.22 0.04 7.24
CA MET A 161 1.92 0.16 5.82
C MET A 161 3.19 0.02 4.98
N ILE A 162 3.14 -0.85 3.98
CA ILE A 162 4.24 -1.12 3.06
C ILE A 162 3.93 -0.57 1.66
N ASP A 163 4.78 0.33 1.16
CA ASP A 163 4.83 0.66 -0.27
C ASP A 163 5.57 -0.45 -1.02
N GLY A 164 4.80 -1.31 -1.69
CA GLY A 164 5.25 -2.44 -2.48
C GLY A 164 5.41 -2.13 -3.98
N ALA A 165 5.38 -0.85 -4.37
CA ALA A 165 5.41 -0.45 -5.77
C ALA A 165 6.63 -0.97 -6.53
N GLN A 166 7.77 -1.10 -5.87
CA GLN A 166 8.98 -1.64 -6.48
C GLN A 166 9.25 -3.12 -6.13
N SER A 167 8.69 -3.63 -5.05
CA SER A 167 8.90 -5.05 -4.69
C SER A 167 8.03 -5.99 -5.52
N THR A 168 6.77 -5.64 -5.73
CA THR A 168 5.79 -6.50 -6.42
C THR A 168 6.21 -6.94 -7.83
N PRO A 169 6.89 -6.12 -8.67
CA PRO A 169 7.37 -6.56 -9.97
C PRO A 169 8.63 -7.43 -9.93
N HIS A 170 9.38 -7.45 -8.82
CA HIS A 170 10.72 -8.03 -8.77
C HIS A 170 10.80 -9.36 -8.01
N PHE A 171 9.92 -9.59 -7.04
CA PHE A 171 9.87 -10.83 -6.28
C PHE A 171 8.44 -11.16 -5.80
N LYS A 172 8.26 -12.41 -5.41
CA LYS A 172 6.97 -12.86 -4.90
C LYS A 172 6.66 -12.17 -3.57
N VAL A 173 5.52 -11.49 -3.52
CA VAL A 173 4.95 -10.96 -2.28
C VAL A 173 4.05 -12.03 -1.67
N ASP A 174 4.17 -12.24 -0.37
CA ASP A 174 3.33 -13.12 0.42
C ASP A 174 2.81 -12.34 1.64
N MET A 175 1.54 -11.93 1.58
CA MET A 175 0.96 -11.08 2.61
C MET A 175 0.87 -11.76 3.96
N GLN A 176 0.63 -13.08 3.99
CA GLN A 176 0.53 -13.83 5.24
C GLN A 176 1.88 -14.05 5.91
N ASP A 177 2.98 -14.14 5.11
CA ASP A 177 4.35 -14.24 5.60
C ASP A 177 4.94 -12.87 5.96
N LEU A 178 4.52 -11.81 5.25
CA LEU A 178 4.96 -10.44 5.53
C LEU A 178 4.31 -9.86 6.78
N ASP A 179 3.04 -10.20 7.01
CA ASP A 179 2.22 -9.81 8.17
C ASP A 179 2.08 -8.30 8.37
N CYS A 180 2.13 -7.49 7.30
CA CYS A 180 1.84 -6.06 7.38
C CYS A 180 0.34 -5.78 7.34
N ASP A 181 -0.07 -4.63 7.88
CA ASP A 181 -1.49 -4.24 7.98
C ASP A 181 -2.02 -3.63 6.68
N PHE A 182 -1.16 -2.94 5.93
CA PHE A 182 -1.48 -2.34 4.63
C PHE A 182 -0.34 -2.57 3.65
N PHE A 183 -0.69 -2.92 2.41
CA PHE A 183 0.26 -3.09 1.31
C PHE A 183 -0.29 -2.45 0.05
N VAL A 184 0.52 -1.67 -0.65
CA VAL A 184 0.07 -0.95 -1.86
C VAL A 184 1.01 -1.18 -3.03
N PHE A 185 0.44 -1.32 -4.24
CA PHE A 185 1.21 -1.38 -5.48
C PHE A 185 0.40 -0.90 -6.69
N SER A 186 1.06 -0.71 -7.84
CA SER A 186 0.46 -0.21 -9.07
C SER A 186 0.51 -1.23 -10.19
N GLY A 187 -0.58 -1.36 -10.94
CA GLY A 187 -0.70 -2.28 -12.06
C GLY A 187 0.31 -2.02 -13.18
N HIS A 188 0.61 -0.74 -13.50
CA HIS A 188 1.56 -0.41 -14.57
C HIS A 188 3.00 -0.84 -14.29
N LYS A 189 3.36 -1.13 -13.04
CA LYS A 189 4.69 -1.65 -12.67
C LYS A 189 4.78 -3.17 -12.79
N ILE A 190 3.64 -3.87 -12.88
CA ILE A 190 3.53 -5.31 -13.07
C ILE A 190 2.92 -5.67 -14.43
N TYR A 191 3.30 -4.90 -15.47
CA TYR A 191 2.87 -5.08 -16.87
C TYR A 191 1.38 -4.84 -17.14
N GLY A 192 0.64 -4.29 -16.19
CA GLY A 192 -0.75 -3.88 -16.35
C GLY A 192 -0.88 -2.47 -16.92
N PRO A 193 -2.11 -1.97 -17.12
CA PRO A 193 -2.35 -0.60 -17.57
C PRO A 193 -2.08 0.42 -16.47
N THR A 194 -1.95 1.69 -16.86
CA THR A 194 -2.04 2.83 -15.95
C THR A 194 -3.46 2.99 -15.42
N GLY A 195 -3.62 3.70 -14.30
CA GLY A 195 -4.94 3.99 -13.74
C GLY A 195 -5.54 2.86 -12.90
N ILE A 196 -4.74 1.85 -12.56
CA ILE A 196 -5.11 0.78 -11.62
C ILE A 196 -4.00 0.54 -10.60
N GLY A 197 -4.39 0.37 -9.37
CA GLY A 197 -3.55 -0.04 -8.25
C GLY A 197 -4.33 -0.86 -7.25
N ILE A 198 -3.62 -1.39 -6.29
CA ILE A 198 -4.14 -2.28 -5.25
C ILE A 198 -3.71 -1.75 -3.88
N LEU A 199 -4.66 -1.74 -2.99
CA LEU A 199 -4.47 -1.62 -1.55
C LEU A 199 -5.00 -2.88 -0.90
#